data_f8e09649749af68ada5659e83e291484
#
_entry.id   f8e09649749af68ada5659e83e291484
#
_cell.length_a   1.000
_cell.length_b   1.000
_cell.length_c   1.000
_cell.angle_alpha   90.00
_cell.angle_beta   90.00
_cell.angle_gamma   90.00
#
_symmetry.space_group_name_H-M   'P 1'
#
loop_
_entity.id
_entity.type
_entity.pdbx_description
1 polymer ?
#
loop_
_entity_poly.entity_id
_entity_poly.type
_entity_poly.pdbx_seq_one_letter_code
_entity_poly.pdbx_strand_id
1 'polypeptide(L)'
;MSPELDRRALRDLSYGLYIVTSRDKERLNGQIVNTVIQVTSDPPRVAVIINKKNLTHEFISKSKLFSVSVLEESAPMSFFGPFGFRSGRDFDKFSKVKFREGITGCPLVTEHALSCLEAEVFEEIDLGTHTIFIGNVVNSEVLTTGRPLTYRYYHENLKGKPSKNAPTYTP
;
A
#
# COMPACT_ATOMS: atom_id res chain seq x y z
N MET A 1 5.85 17.97 -34.17
CA MET A 1 6.00 18.15 -32.71
C MET A 1 5.05 17.20 -32.02
N SER A 2 5.52 16.38 -31.08
CA SER A 2 4.64 15.60 -30.23
C SER A 2 3.85 16.57 -29.35
N PRO A 3 2.55 16.33 -29.12
CA PRO A 3 1.74 17.19 -28.24
C PRO A 3 2.36 17.21 -26.84
N GLU A 4 2.38 18.38 -26.22
CA GLU A 4 2.79 18.52 -24.82
C GLU A 4 1.82 17.78 -23.91
N LEU A 5 2.36 16.94 -23.04
CA LEU A 5 1.54 16.11 -22.13
C LEU A 5 0.98 16.98 -20.99
N ASP A 6 -0.34 17.16 -20.94
CA ASP A 6 -1.01 17.79 -19.80
C ASP A 6 -1.14 16.79 -18.64
N ARG A 7 -0.19 16.85 -17.72
CA ARG A 7 -0.16 15.95 -16.55
C ARG A 7 -1.32 16.14 -15.57
N ARG A 8 -2.08 17.23 -15.68
CA ARG A 8 -3.25 17.46 -14.83
C ARG A 8 -4.33 16.42 -15.05
N ALA A 9 -4.46 15.89 -16.28
CA ALA A 9 -5.39 14.82 -16.60
C ALA A 9 -5.18 13.55 -15.75
N LEU A 10 -3.94 13.28 -15.30
CA LEU A 10 -3.64 12.14 -14.43
C LEU A 10 -4.21 12.28 -13.01
N ARG A 11 -4.57 13.50 -12.60
CA ARG A 11 -5.15 13.77 -11.28
C ARG A 11 -6.62 13.36 -11.18
N ASP A 12 -7.27 13.12 -12.32
CA ASP A 12 -8.66 12.66 -12.37
C ASP A 12 -8.79 11.15 -12.13
N LEU A 13 -7.68 10.42 -12.16
CA LEU A 13 -7.67 9.00 -11.81
C LEU A 13 -7.98 8.81 -10.32
N SER A 14 -8.86 7.85 -10.04
CA SER A 14 -9.31 7.55 -8.68
C SER A 14 -8.45 6.45 -8.04
N TYR A 15 -8.15 6.63 -6.74
CA TYR A 15 -7.38 5.68 -5.94
C TYR A 15 -7.99 5.53 -4.55
N GLY A 16 -7.83 4.37 -3.96
CA GLY A 16 -7.97 4.19 -2.52
C GLY A 16 -6.71 4.61 -1.76
N LEU A 17 -6.67 4.33 -0.47
CA LEU A 17 -5.46 4.45 0.35
C LEU A 17 -5.35 3.24 1.27
N TYR A 18 -4.17 2.63 1.27
CA TYR A 18 -3.91 1.33 1.86
C TYR A 18 -2.59 1.35 2.62
N ILE A 19 -2.43 0.41 3.55
CA ILE A 19 -1.10 0.04 4.04
C ILE A 19 -0.73 -1.28 3.38
N VAL A 20 0.38 -1.30 2.66
CA VAL A 20 0.99 -2.52 2.13
C VAL A 20 2.18 -2.87 3.01
N THR A 21 2.22 -4.11 3.48
CA THR A 21 3.29 -4.60 4.35
C THR A 21 3.97 -5.82 3.75
N SER A 22 5.16 -6.10 4.24
CA SER A 22 5.92 -7.30 3.94
C SER A 22 6.92 -7.59 5.05
N ARG A 23 7.67 -8.68 4.90
CA ARG A 23 8.72 -9.09 5.84
C ARG A 23 9.99 -9.52 5.11
N ASP A 24 11.11 -9.43 5.80
CA ASP A 24 12.37 -10.08 5.43
C ASP A 24 12.89 -10.81 6.68
N LYS A 25 12.67 -12.12 6.75
CA LYS A 25 12.85 -12.93 7.96
C LYS A 25 12.02 -12.36 9.12
N GLU A 26 12.68 -11.96 10.22
CA GLU A 26 12.02 -11.37 11.41
C GLU A 26 11.76 -9.86 11.29
N ARG A 27 12.28 -9.22 10.23
CA ARG A 27 12.08 -7.78 10.02
C ARG A 27 10.77 -7.52 9.32
N LEU A 28 9.98 -6.61 9.87
CA LEU A 28 8.69 -6.19 9.33
C LEU A 28 8.82 -4.78 8.73
N ASN A 29 8.15 -4.53 7.62
CA ASN A 29 8.01 -3.19 7.08
C ASN A 29 6.65 -3.00 6.41
N GLY A 30 6.26 -1.75 6.25
CA GLY A 30 5.04 -1.36 5.57
C GLY A 30 5.07 0.10 5.16
N GLN A 31 4.19 0.46 4.24
CA GLN A 31 4.05 1.82 3.74
C GLN A 31 2.63 2.11 3.27
N ILE A 32 2.29 3.39 3.22
CA ILE A 32 1.08 3.86 2.55
C ILE A 32 1.24 3.68 1.04
N VAL A 33 0.21 3.15 0.41
CA VAL A 33 0.13 2.93 -1.05
C VAL A 33 -1.26 3.32 -1.53
N ASN A 34 -1.34 4.08 -2.62
CA ASN A 34 -2.60 4.42 -3.28
C ASN A 34 -2.90 3.53 -4.49
N THR A 35 -1.92 2.79 -4.98
CA THR A 35 -2.00 1.96 -6.19
C THR A 35 -2.14 0.50 -5.83
N VAL A 36 -3.32 0.13 -5.35
CA VAL A 36 -3.75 -1.25 -5.10
C VAL A 36 -5.02 -1.50 -5.87
N ILE A 37 -5.06 -2.56 -6.68
CA ILE A 37 -6.24 -2.95 -7.46
C ILE A 37 -6.44 -4.45 -7.44
N GLN A 38 -7.70 -4.89 -7.48
CA GLN A 38 -8.04 -6.27 -7.80
C GLN A 38 -7.90 -6.46 -9.31
N VAL A 39 -7.13 -7.47 -9.75
CA VAL A 39 -6.88 -7.72 -11.18
C VAL A 39 -7.66 -8.90 -11.74
N THR A 40 -7.96 -9.89 -10.91
CA THR A 40 -8.84 -11.03 -11.27
C THR A 40 -9.72 -11.43 -10.09
N SER A 41 -10.86 -12.05 -10.37
CA SER A 41 -11.78 -12.57 -9.36
C SER A 41 -11.63 -14.06 -9.11
N ASP A 42 -11.27 -14.82 -10.12
CA ASP A 42 -11.09 -16.28 -10.05
C ASP A 42 -9.91 -16.72 -10.92
N PRO A 43 -8.77 -17.12 -10.31
CA PRO A 43 -8.46 -16.94 -8.88
C PRO A 43 -8.37 -15.47 -8.48
N PRO A 44 -8.65 -15.11 -7.22
CA PRO A 44 -8.56 -13.73 -6.77
C PRO A 44 -7.11 -13.27 -6.74
N ARG A 45 -6.81 -12.18 -7.46
CA ARG A 45 -5.48 -11.56 -7.51
C ARG A 45 -5.57 -10.07 -7.29
N VAL A 46 -4.55 -9.54 -6.64
CA VAL A 46 -4.38 -8.10 -6.42
C VAL A 46 -3.02 -7.65 -6.93
N ALA A 47 -2.96 -6.43 -7.43
CA ALA A 47 -1.70 -5.79 -7.82
C ALA A 47 -1.42 -4.60 -6.89
N VAL A 48 -0.14 -4.44 -6.53
CA VAL A 48 0.39 -3.28 -5.82
C VAL A 48 1.56 -2.70 -6.59
N ILE A 49 1.66 -1.37 -6.66
CA ILE A 49 2.73 -0.69 -7.40
C ILE A 49 3.63 0.02 -6.40
N ILE A 50 4.88 -0.42 -6.29
CA ILE A 50 5.83 0.03 -5.25
C ILE A 50 7.09 0.58 -5.89
N ASN A 51 7.55 1.74 -5.40
CA ASN A 51 8.80 2.35 -5.83
C ASN A 51 9.99 1.49 -5.38
N LYS A 52 10.94 1.26 -6.29
CA LYS A 52 12.13 0.45 -6.03
C LYS A 52 13.04 0.98 -4.92
N LYS A 53 12.96 2.27 -4.58
CA LYS A 53 13.72 2.88 -3.47
C LYS A 53 13.15 2.56 -2.09
N ASN A 54 11.93 2.05 -2.02
CA ASN A 54 11.27 1.78 -0.75
C ASN A 54 11.71 0.45 -0.15
N LEU A 55 11.90 0.41 1.17
CA LEU A 55 12.25 -0.82 1.90
C LEU A 55 11.19 -1.92 1.74
N THR A 56 9.91 -1.54 1.67
CA THR A 56 8.82 -2.50 1.41
C THR A 56 9.01 -3.21 0.08
N HIS A 57 9.49 -2.52 -0.96
CA HIS A 57 9.82 -3.13 -2.25
C HIS A 57 10.88 -4.23 -2.09
N GLU A 58 11.97 -3.95 -1.37
CA GLU A 58 13.03 -4.93 -1.13
C GLU A 58 12.49 -6.17 -0.41
N PHE A 59 11.62 -5.97 0.58
CA PHE A 59 11.03 -7.06 1.36
C PHE A 59 10.10 -7.92 0.50
N ILE A 60 9.23 -7.31 -0.31
CA ILE A 60 8.35 -8.05 -1.22
C ILE A 60 9.17 -8.83 -2.25
N SER A 61 10.18 -8.21 -2.85
CA SER A 61 11.05 -8.86 -3.85
C SER A 61 11.77 -10.09 -3.29
N LYS A 62 12.16 -10.05 -2.01
CA LYS A 62 12.85 -11.16 -1.34
C LYS A 62 11.90 -12.23 -0.85
N SER A 63 10.87 -11.86 -0.11
CA SER A 63 9.96 -12.81 0.54
C SER A 63 8.92 -13.38 -0.43
N LYS A 64 8.61 -12.64 -1.49
CA LYS A 64 7.49 -12.92 -2.41
C LYS A 64 6.13 -12.91 -1.71
N LEU A 65 6.04 -12.16 -0.61
CA LEU A 65 4.85 -12.03 0.22
C LEU A 65 4.51 -10.57 0.46
N PHE A 66 3.23 -10.25 0.49
CA PHE A 66 2.76 -8.95 0.97
C PHE A 66 1.35 -9.05 1.56
N SER A 67 1.02 -8.09 2.39
CA SER A 67 -0.35 -7.91 2.83
C SER A 67 -0.86 -6.51 2.49
N VAL A 68 -2.18 -6.36 2.47
CA VAL A 68 -2.86 -5.09 2.23
C VAL A 68 -3.89 -4.88 3.33
N SER A 69 -3.83 -3.74 4.00
CA SER A 69 -4.87 -3.27 4.90
C SER A 69 -5.65 -2.14 4.23
N VAL A 70 -6.95 -2.35 4.05
CA VAL A 70 -7.86 -1.36 3.47
C VAL A 70 -8.26 -0.39 4.56
N LEU A 71 -7.84 0.87 4.46
CA LEU A 71 -8.05 1.85 5.51
C LEU A 71 -9.46 2.43 5.51
N GLU A 72 -9.93 2.81 6.69
CA GLU A 72 -11.21 3.49 6.85
C GLU A 72 -11.08 5.02 6.75
N GLU A 73 -12.14 5.68 6.28
CA GLU A 73 -12.18 7.14 6.11
C GLU A 73 -12.01 7.91 7.44
N SER A 74 -12.38 7.30 8.56
CA SER A 74 -12.27 7.87 9.90
C SER A 74 -10.85 7.86 10.49
N ALA A 75 -9.86 7.25 9.82
CA ALA A 75 -8.49 7.22 10.29
C ALA A 75 -7.91 8.64 10.48
N PRO A 76 -7.33 8.97 11.65
CA PRO A 76 -6.81 10.30 11.90
C PRO A 76 -5.50 10.55 11.16
N MET A 77 -5.21 11.83 10.84
CA MET A 77 -4.00 12.18 10.09
C MET A 77 -2.70 11.71 10.78
N SER A 78 -2.67 11.66 12.11
CA SER A 78 -1.52 11.19 12.90
C SER A 78 -1.17 9.71 12.64
N PHE A 79 -2.15 8.91 12.22
CA PHE A 79 -1.95 7.50 11.89
C PHE A 79 -1.08 7.26 10.66
N PHE A 80 -1.11 8.19 9.69
CA PHE A 80 -0.39 8.02 8.43
C PHE A 80 1.11 8.31 8.52
N GLY A 81 1.54 9.09 9.51
CA GLY A 81 2.92 9.56 9.65
C GLY A 81 3.97 8.46 9.54
N PRO A 82 3.91 7.40 10.36
CA PRO A 82 4.89 6.30 10.35
C PRO A 82 4.98 5.56 9.01
N PHE A 83 3.85 5.34 8.35
CA PHE A 83 3.79 4.56 7.11
C PHE A 83 3.98 5.39 5.84
N GLY A 84 3.65 6.68 5.89
CA GLY A 84 3.69 7.57 4.72
C GLY A 84 4.97 8.39 4.57
N PHE A 85 5.60 8.78 5.69
CA PHE A 85 6.66 9.79 5.68
C PHE A 85 7.98 9.35 6.34
N ARG A 86 8.05 8.14 6.90
CA ARG A 86 9.25 7.59 7.53
C ARG A 86 9.71 6.33 6.84
N SER A 87 11.04 6.14 6.79
CA SER A 87 11.63 4.90 6.30
C SER A 87 11.70 3.88 7.43
N GLY A 88 11.36 2.61 7.12
CA GLY A 88 11.59 1.49 8.04
C GLY A 88 13.06 1.13 8.23
N ARG A 89 13.98 1.80 7.52
CA ARG A 89 15.43 1.66 7.74
C ARG A 89 15.87 2.29 9.07
N ASP A 90 15.17 3.37 9.48
CA ASP A 90 15.56 4.19 10.63
C ASP A 90 14.48 4.25 11.72
N PHE A 91 13.30 3.67 11.46
CA PHE A 91 12.15 3.78 12.34
C PHE A 91 11.34 2.49 12.39
N ASP A 92 11.03 1.99 13.58
CA ASP A 92 10.09 0.89 13.78
C ASP A 92 8.65 1.38 13.64
N LYS A 93 8.05 1.08 12.49
CA LYS A 93 6.70 1.52 12.14
C LYS A 93 5.61 0.81 12.93
N PHE A 94 5.93 -0.34 13.50
CA PHE A 94 4.96 -1.21 14.19
C PHE A 94 4.94 -1.00 15.71
N SER A 95 5.88 -0.22 16.27
CA SER A 95 6.00 -0.01 17.71
C SER A 95 4.78 0.66 18.37
N LYS A 96 3.96 1.37 17.59
CA LYS A 96 2.82 2.16 18.10
C LYS A 96 1.51 1.93 17.34
N VAL A 97 1.41 0.87 16.55
CA VAL A 97 0.22 0.55 15.77
C VAL A 97 -0.29 -0.85 16.15
N LYS A 98 -1.60 -1.03 16.15
CA LYS A 98 -2.18 -2.36 16.34
C LYS A 98 -2.06 -3.17 15.06
N PHE A 99 -1.37 -4.28 15.16
CA PHE A 99 -1.22 -5.23 14.07
C PHE A 99 -1.19 -6.66 14.62
N ARG A 100 -1.36 -7.61 13.77
CA ARG A 100 -1.11 -9.02 14.06
C ARG A 100 -0.36 -9.67 12.90
N GLU A 101 0.28 -10.77 13.17
CA GLU A 101 0.90 -11.60 12.15
C GLU A 101 -0.16 -12.38 11.38
N GLY A 102 -0.09 -12.37 10.07
CA GLY A 102 -0.96 -13.15 9.20
C GLY A 102 -0.48 -14.58 8.99
N ILE A 103 -1.20 -15.35 8.18
CA ILE A 103 -0.81 -16.74 7.85
C ILE A 103 0.49 -16.80 7.01
N THR A 104 0.81 -15.73 6.28
CA THR A 104 2.07 -15.60 5.52
C THR A 104 3.24 -15.12 6.40
N GLY A 105 2.96 -14.72 7.62
CA GLY A 105 3.89 -14.05 8.51
C GLY A 105 4.07 -12.55 8.21
N CYS A 106 3.39 -12.01 7.20
CA CYS A 106 3.34 -10.56 7.00
C CYS A 106 2.51 -9.89 8.08
N PRO A 107 2.87 -8.68 8.52
CA PRO A 107 2.06 -7.95 9.50
C PRO A 107 0.77 -7.43 8.85
N LEU A 108 -0.37 -7.72 9.48
CA LEU A 108 -1.67 -7.17 9.13
C LEU A 108 -1.96 -5.99 10.06
N VAL A 109 -1.95 -4.77 9.54
CA VAL A 109 -2.33 -3.59 10.33
C VAL A 109 -3.85 -3.60 10.48
N THR A 110 -4.32 -3.77 11.71
CA THR A 110 -5.75 -3.87 12.03
C THR A 110 -6.33 -2.57 12.56
N GLU A 111 -5.48 -1.65 13.01
CA GLU A 111 -5.90 -0.33 13.45
C GLU A 111 -6.37 0.51 12.27
N HIS A 112 -7.55 1.10 12.37
CA HIS A 112 -8.18 1.88 11.29
C HIS A 112 -8.31 1.15 9.95
N ALA A 113 -8.43 -0.18 9.98
CA ALA A 113 -8.61 -1.00 8.79
C ALA A 113 -10.02 -1.63 8.75
N LEU A 114 -10.62 -1.64 7.57
CA LEU A 114 -11.90 -2.31 7.31
C LEU A 114 -11.71 -3.78 6.99
N SER A 115 -10.64 -4.10 6.28
CA SER A 115 -10.32 -5.46 5.86
C SER A 115 -8.82 -5.62 5.64
N CYS A 116 -8.36 -6.87 5.67
CA CYS A 116 -6.99 -7.25 5.36
C CYS A 116 -6.96 -8.37 4.31
N LEU A 117 -5.93 -8.31 3.46
CA LEU A 117 -5.63 -9.33 2.46
C LEU A 117 -4.17 -9.76 2.64
N GLU A 118 -3.88 -11.03 2.35
CA GLU A 118 -2.53 -11.57 2.25
C GLU A 118 -2.34 -12.19 0.87
N ALA A 119 -1.20 -11.95 0.27
CA ALA A 119 -0.91 -12.40 -1.08
C ALA A 119 0.50 -12.95 -1.22
N GLU A 120 0.61 -13.98 -2.06
CA GLU A 120 1.86 -14.52 -2.57
C GLU A 120 2.11 -13.99 -3.98
N VAL A 121 3.29 -13.43 -4.22
CA VAL A 121 3.64 -12.83 -5.51
C VAL A 121 3.58 -13.88 -6.60
N PHE A 122 2.73 -13.63 -7.58
CA PHE A 122 2.55 -14.44 -8.79
C PHE A 122 3.46 -13.93 -9.92
N GLU A 123 3.57 -12.62 -10.07
CA GLU A 123 4.36 -11.99 -11.12
C GLU A 123 4.87 -10.62 -10.70
N GLU A 124 6.01 -10.23 -11.23
CA GLU A 124 6.63 -8.92 -11.04
C GLU A 124 6.86 -8.25 -12.40
N ILE A 125 6.40 -7.02 -12.56
CA ILE A 125 6.58 -6.25 -13.80
C ILE A 125 7.40 -5.00 -13.48
N ASP A 126 8.59 -4.92 -14.08
CA ASP A 126 9.49 -3.79 -13.93
C ASP A 126 9.04 -2.60 -14.80
N LEU A 127 8.78 -1.45 -14.14
CA LEU A 127 8.42 -0.20 -14.79
C LEU A 127 9.54 0.87 -14.75
N GLY A 128 10.78 0.45 -14.48
CA GLY A 128 11.91 1.36 -14.29
C GLY A 128 12.01 1.88 -12.87
N THR A 129 11.21 2.86 -12.47
CA THR A 129 11.19 3.42 -11.10
C THR A 129 10.36 2.62 -10.10
N HIS A 130 9.39 1.89 -10.57
CA HIS A 130 8.44 1.09 -9.79
C HIS A 130 8.38 -0.35 -10.27
N THR A 131 7.86 -1.22 -9.44
CA THR A 131 7.49 -2.59 -9.81
C THR A 131 5.99 -2.79 -9.53
N ILE A 132 5.28 -3.42 -10.46
CA ILE A 132 3.96 -3.99 -10.19
C ILE A 132 4.18 -5.39 -9.63
N PHE A 133 3.77 -5.63 -8.39
CA PHE A 133 3.68 -6.96 -7.82
C PHE A 133 2.25 -7.44 -7.94
N ILE A 134 2.03 -8.51 -8.68
CA ILE A 134 0.73 -9.19 -8.80
C ILE A 134 0.78 -10.40 -7.88
N GLY A 135 -0.13 -10.47 -6.91
CA GLY A 135 -0.18 -11.56 -5.94
C GLY A 135 -1.49 -12.35 -6.00
N ASN A 136 -1.39 -13.68 -5.84
CA ASN A 136 -2.53 -14.52 -5.54
C ASN A 136 -2.97 -14.25 -4.10
N VAL A 137 -4.24 -13.91 -3.90
CA VAL A 137 -4.79 -13.72 -2.57
C VAL A 137 -4.93 -15.10 -1.89
N VAL A 138 -4.18 -15.30 -0.81
CA VAL A 138 -4.15 -16.57 -0.07
C VAL A 138 -4.96 -16.52 1.23
N ASN A 139 -5.24 -15.31 1.71
CA ASN A 139 -6.11 -15.07 2.86
C ASN A 139 -6.75 -13.68 2.78
N SER A 140 -7.97 -13.57 3.28
CA SER A 140 -8.68 -12.30 3.38
C SER A 140 -9.69 -12.32 4.52
N GLU A 141 -9.88 -11.17 5.17
CA GLU A 141 -10.88 -11.01 6.21
C GLU A 141 -11.48 -9.61 6.23
N VAL A 142 -12.72 -9.51 6.61
CA VAL A 142 -13.40 -8.26 6.94
C VAL A 142 -13.31 -8.05 8.45
N LEU A 143 -12.74 -6.93 8.87
CA LEU A 143 -12.55 -6.59 10.29
C LEU A 143 -13.75 -5.81 10.84
N THR A 144 -14.26 -4.87 10.04
CA THR A 144 -15.39 -4.03 10.40
C THR A 144 -16.06 -3.47 9.15
N THR A 145 -17.20 -2.82 9.34
CA THR A 145 -17.89 -2.10 8.26
C THR A 145 -17.63 -0.61 8.36
N GLY A 146 -17.56 0.06 7.23
CA GLY A 146 -17.29 1.50 7.17
C GLY A 146 -17.09 1.98 5.74
N ARG A 147 -16.65 3.23 5.59
CA ARG A 147 -16.29 3.79 4.29
C ARG A 147 -14.80 3.62 4.05
N PRO A 148 -14.40 3.02 2.91
CA PRO A 148 -12.99 2.94 2.53
C PRO A 148 -12.42 4.35 2.31
N LEU A 149 -11.21 4.57 2.82
CA LEU A 149 -10.49 5.81 2.61
C LEU A 149 -10.07 5.93 1.14
N THR A 150 -10.44 7.05 0.51
CA THR A 150 -10.00 7.38 -0.84
C THR A 150 -8.83 8.35 -0.80
N TYR A 151 -7.99 8.32 -1.84
CA TYR A 151 -6.88 9.24 -2.00
C TYR A 151 -7.37 10.70 -2.11
N ARG A 152 -8.53 10.91 -2.75
CA ARG A 152 -9.19 12.23 -2.83
C ARG A 152 -9.56 12.74 -1.44
N TYR A 153 -10.23 11.92 -0.62
CA TYR A 153 -10.61 12.29 0.75
C TYR A 153 -9.38 12.65 1.59
N TYR A 154 -8.31 11.86 1.47
CA TYR A 154 -7.04 12.12 2.15
C TYR A 154 -6.48 13.51 1.81
N HIS A 155 -6.52 13.93 0.54
CA HIS A 155 -6.04 15.26 0.14
C HIS A 155 -6.98 16.39 0.49
N GLU A 156 -8.28 16.24 0.19
CA GLU A 156 -9.26 17.32 0.31
C GLU A 156 -9.69 17.55 1.77
N ASN A 157 -9.90 16.49 2.53
CA ASN A 157 -10.43 16.54 3.89
C ASN A 157 -9.34 16.47 4.96
N LEU A 158 -8.41 15.53 4.85
CA LEU A 158 -7.33 15.38 5.83
C LEU A 158 -6.11 16.25 5.54
N LYS A 159 -6.09 16.97 4.39
CA LYS A 159 -4.97 17.82 3.95
C LYS A 159 -3.63 17.07 3.86
N GLY A 160 -3.71 15.79 3.55
CA GLY A 160 -2.55 14.94 3.36
C GLY A 160 -1.74 15.31 2.12
N LYS A 161 -0.45 15.00 2.14
CA LYS A 161 0.46 15.24 1.02
C LYS A 161 0.94 13.91 0.41
N PRO A 162 1.17 13.84 -0.92
CA PRO A 162 1.74 12.64 -1.53
C PRO A 162 3.18 12.42 -1.06
N SER A 163 3.56 11.17 -0.87
CA SER A 163 4.96 10.80 -0.69
C SER A 163 5.73 11.04 -1.99
N LYS A 164 6.99 11.48 -1.90
CA LYS A 164 7.87 11.69 -3.06
C LYS A 164 8.07 10.44 -3.92
N ASN A 165 7.92 9.27 -3.32
CA ASN A 165 8.05 7.98 -4.00
C ASN A 165 6.70 7.40 -4.46
N ALA A 166 5.59 8.11 -4.32
CA ALA A 166 4.30 7.64 -4.82
C ALA A 166 4.27 7.68 -6.36
N PRO A 167 3.61 6.72 -7.03
CA PRO A 167 3.44 6.74 -8.48
C PRO A 167 2.75 8.01 -9.00
N THR A 168 1.93 8.63 -8.15
CA THR A 168 1.13 9.82 -8.44
C THR A 168 1.80 11.13 -8.02
N TYR A 169 3.06 11.07 -7.53
CA TYR A 169 3.80 12.29 -7.16
C TYR A 169 4.13 13.12 -8.40
N THR A 170 3.75 14.39 -8.34
CA THR A 170 4.17 15.43 -9.29
C THR A 170 4.98 16.47 -8.54
N PRO A 171 6.20 16.79 -9.00
CA PRO A 171 7.06 17.81 -8.37
C PRO A 171 6.41 19.18 -8.32
#